data_cf3bfbc7dbae2f9141e0bd34a91b18af
#
_entry.id   cf3bfbc7dbae2f9141e0bd34a91b18af
#
_cell.length_a   1.000
_cell.length_b   1.000
_cell.length_c   1.000
_cell.angle_alpha   90.00
_cell.angle_beta   90.00
_cell.angle_gamma   90.00
#
_symmetry.space_group_name_H-M   'P 1'
#
loop_
_entity.id
_entity.type
_entity.pdbx_description
1 polymer ?
#
loop_
_entity_poly.entity_id
_entity_poly.type
_entity_poly.pdbx_seq_one_letter_code
_entity_poly.pdbx_strand_id
1 'polypeptide(L)'
;GGVIGNKMDKQAREIDAALPGAEVVRVGEGIKLVLNENAVRFDTNKSSLTATAKANLDKLVPVFAEYPDTNITIYGYTDSTGPADYNLKLSGERAASVRNYLASKGVSSSRFQVTGLGIADPIASNETVDGRSQNRRVEFAITANEKMIKDAEAEVKN
;
A
#
# COMPACT_ATOMS: atom_id res chain seq x y z
N GLY A 1 -7.19 -0.69 -21.31
CA GLY A 1 -8.58 -0.48 -21.59
C GLY A 1 -9.51 -1.44 -20.91
N GLY A 2 -10.76 -1.26 -21.13
CA GLY A 2 -11.81 -2.02 -20.52
C GLY A 2 -12.33 -1.42 -19.22
N VAL A 3 -13.40 -2.05 -18.70
CA VAL A 3 -14.13 -1.51 -17.54
C VAL A 3 -13.27 -1.48 -16.28
N ILE A 4 -12.55 -2.55 -15.98
CA ILE A 4 -11.67 -2.62 -14.82
C ILE A 4 -10.53 -1.60 -14.94
N GLY A 5 -9.89 -1.55 -16.11
CA GLY A 5 -8.80 -0.60 -16.36
C GLY A 5 -9.24 0.85 -16.17
N ASN A 6 -10.43 1.20 -16.64
CA ASN A 6 -10.98 2.56 -16.49
C ASN A 6 -11.26 2.90 -15.03
N LYS A 7 -11.80 1.96 -14.26
CA LYS A 7 -12.02 2.16 -12.81
C LYS A 7 -10.71 2.31 -12.06
N MET A 8 -9.71 1.51 -12.41
CA MET A 8 -8.39 1.59 -11.78
C MET A 8 -7.66 2.89 -12.15
N ASP A 9 -7.78 3.35 -13.39
CA ASP A 9 -7.22 4.65 -13.80
C ASP A 9 -7.82 5.78 -12.96
N LYS A 10 -9.12 5.77 -12.75
CA LYS A 10 -9.81 6.78 -11.96
C LYS A 10 -9.39 6.72 -10.49
N GLN A 11 -9.34 5.50 -9.93
CA GLN A 11 -8.90 5.32 -8.54
C GLN A 11 -7.44 5.76 -8.36
N ALA A 12 -6.56 5.44 -9.30
CA ALA A 12 -5.15 5.85 -9.25
C ALA A 12 -5.02 7.38 -9.24
N ARG A 13 -5.80 8.08 -10.06
CA ARG A 13 -5.81 9.55 -10.07
C ARG A 13 -6.29 10.12 -8.73
N GLU A 14 -7.30 9.51 -8.13
CA GLU A 14 -7.81 9.95 -6.83
C GLU A 14 -6.83 9.70 -5.69
N ILE A 15 -6.10 8.58 -5.72
CA ILE A 15 -5.02 8.32 -4.77
C ILE A 15 -3.92 9.37 -4.91
N ASP A 16 -3.50 9.64 -6.14
CA ASP A 16 -2.45 10.62 -6.43
C ASP A 16 -2.85 12.02 -5.96
N ALA A 17 -4.10 12.39 -6.17
CA ALA A 17 -4.63 13.67 -5.69
C ALA A 17 -4.72 13.73 -4.17
N ALA A 18 -5.09 12.63 -3.51
CA ALA A 18 -5.22 12.57 -2.06
C ALA A 18 -3.86 12.61 -1.35
N LEU A 19 -2.84 12.00 -1.94
CA LEU A 19 -1.51 11.87 -1.34
C LEU A 19 -0.43 12.14 -2.40
N PRO A 20 -0.21 13.43 -2.76
CA PRO A 20 0.67 13.78 -3.89
C PRO A 20 2.13 13.34 -3.75
N GLY A 21 2.62 13.12 -2.53
CA GLY A 21 3.99 12.67 -2.28
C GLY A 21 4.21 11.18 -2.49
N ALA A 22 3.15 10.40 -2.72
CA ALA A 22 3.25 8.96 -2.93
C ALA A 22 3.48 8.65 -4.41
N GLU A 23 4.12 7.51 -4.67
CA GLU A 23 4.27 7.02 -6.03
C GLU A 23 3.10 6.10 -6.36
N VAL A 24 2.34 6.44 -7.39
CA VAL A 24 1.17 5.68 -7.85
C VAL A 24 1.43 5.20 -9.27
N VAL A 25 1.41 3.88 -9.47
CA VAL A 25 1.71 3.27 -10.77
C VAL A 25 0.62 2.27 -11.13
N ARG A 26 0.10 2.36 -12.35
CA ARG A 26 -0.78 1.34 -12.90
C ARG A 26 0.05 0.15 -13.38
N VAL A 27 -0.30 -1.04 -12.91
CA VAL A 27 0.40 -2.29 -13.27
C VAL A 27 -0.66 -3.31 -13.71
N GLY A 28 -0.67 -3.65 -15.00
CA GLY A 28 -1.73 -4.49 -15.53
C GLY A 28 -3.10 -3.87 -15.27
N GLU A 29 -4.01 -4.61 -14.65
CA GLU A 29 -5.32 -4.10 -14.24
C GLU A 29 -5.34 -3.63 -12.77
N GLY A 30 -4.18 -3.53 -12.13
CA GLY A 30 -4.09 -3.12 -10.74
C GLY A 30 -3.37 -1.79 -10.55
N ILE A 31 -3.18 -1.43 -9.29
CA ILE A 31 -2.47 -0.22 -8.88
C ILE A 31 -1.38 -0.62 -7.88
N LYS A 32 -0.18 -0.09 -8.09
CA LYS A 32 0.91 -0.16 -7.12
C LYS A 32 1.07 1.22 -6.48
N LEU A 33 1.04 1.26 -5.17
CA LEU A 33 1.22 2.49 -4.39
C LEU A 33 2.45 2.31 -3.50
N VAL A 34 3.44 3.18 -3.65
CA VAL A 34 4.67 3.15 -2.85
C VAL A 34 4.67 4.31 -1.88
N LEU A 35 4.77 3.99 -0.59
CA LEU A 35 4.80 4.96 0.50
C LEU A 35 6.13 4.79 1.24
N ASN A 36 7.09 5.66 0.96
CA ASN A 36 8.37 5.66 1.67
C ASN A 36 8.19 6.25 3.08
N GLU A 37 9.26 6.32 3.87
CA GLU A 37 9.15 6.79 5.24
C GLU A 37 8.84 8.29 5.38
N ASN A 38 8.89 9.07 4.30
CA ASN A 38 8.40 10.44 4.32
C ASN A 38 6.87 10.48 4.38
N ALA A 39 6.21 9.48 3.82
CA ALA A 39 4.75 9.36 3.85
C ALA A 39 4.26 8.53 5.03
N VAL A 40 4.87 7.36 5.26
CA VAL A 40 4.48 6.45 6.34
C VAL A 40 5.72 6.04 7.12
N ARG A 41 5.92 6.72 8.25
CA ARG A 41 7.03 6.45 9.16
C ARG A 41 6.53 5.73 10.39
N PHE A 42 7.34 4.78 10.86
CA PHE A 42 7.14 4.07 12.12
C PHE A 42 8.13 4.59 13.15
N ASP A 43 7.81 4.40 14.42
CA ASP A 43 8.76 4.68 15.49
C ASP A 43 9.98 3.76 15.35
N THR A 44 11.14 4.25 15.74
CA THR A 44 12.42 3.54 15.57
C THR A 44 12.36 2.14 16.20
N ASN A 45 12.68 1.13 15.40
CA ASN A 45 12.67 -0.30 15.77
C ASN A 45 11.30 -0.82 16.26
N LYS A 46 10.23 -0.10 15.94
CA LYS A 46 8.86 -0.46 16.35
C LYS A 46 7.96 -0.54 15.12
N SER A 47 6.78 -1.11 15.33
CA SER A 47 5.71 -1.15 14.33
C SER A 47 4.63 -0.09 14.57
N SER A 48 4.77 0.75 15.59
CA SER A 48 3.82 1.83 15.85
C SER A 48 3.98 2.96 14.82
N LEU A 49 2.85 3.46 14.34
CA LEU A 49 2.79 4.53 13.35
C LEU A 49 3.00 5.90 14.01
N THR A 50 3.75 6.78 13.36
CA THR A 50 3.86 8.18 13.78
C THR A 50 2.55 8.92 13.49
N ALA A 51 2.37 10.09 14.11
CA ALA A 51 1.20 10.92 13.87
C ALA A 51 1.10 11.35 12.40
N THR A 52 2.23 11.69 11.77
CA THR A 52 2.26 12.06 10.35
C THR A 52 1.85 10.87 9.46
N ALA A 53 2.32 9.66 9.77
CA ALA A 53 1.91 8.46 9.04
C ALA A 53 0.40 8.25 9.11
N LYS A 54 -0.17 8.39 10.30
CA LYS A 54 -1.62 8.27 10.49
C LYS A 54 -2.39 9.32 9.69
N ALA A 55 -1.93 10.57 9.71
CA ALA A 55 -2.56 11.65 8.95
C ALA A 55 -2.54 11.38 7.45
N ASN A 56 -1.44 10.83 6.93
CA ASN A 56 -1.34 10.47 5.52
C ASN A 56 -2.21 9.28 5.16
N LEU A 57 -2.27 8.25 6.01
CA LEU A 57 -3.15 7.11 5.78
C LEU A 57 -4.63 7.52 5.83
N ASP A 58 -4.99 8.47 6.68
CA ASP A 58 -6.35 9.02 6.74
C ASP A 58 -6.82 9.54 5.37
N LYS A 59 -5.90 10.11 4.59
CA LYS A 59 -6.22 10.65 3.25
C LYS A 59 -6.61 9.56 2.25
N LEU A 60 -6.18 8.32 2.47
CA LEU A 60 -6.51 7.20 1.59
C LEU A 60 -7.85 6.56 1.94
N VAL A 61 -8.35 6.73 3.16
CA VAL A 61 -9.59 6.10 3.63
C VAL A 61 -10.79 6.42 2.74
N PRO A 62 -11.05 7.70 2.36
CA PRO A 62 -12.19 8.00 1.48
C PRO A 62 -12.07 7.34 0.10
N VAL A 63 -10.86 7.24 -0.43
CA VAL A 63 -10.64 6.60 -1.74
C VAL A 63 -10.95 5.10 -1.65
N PHE A 64 -10.45 4.42 -0.63
CA PHE A 64 -10.74 3.00 -0.44
C PHE A 64 -12.22 2.73 -0.18
N ALA A 65 -12.91 3.66 0.48
CA ALA A 65 -14.36 3.59 0.69
C ALA A 65 -15.15 3.77 -0.60
N GLU A 66 -14.69 4.66 -1.49
CA GLU A 66 -15.33 4.91 -2.79
C GLU A 66 -15.17 3.74 -3.76
N TYR A 67 -14.08 2.97 -3.63
CA TYR A 67 -13.81 1.79 -4.46
C TYR A 67 -13.79 0.52 -3.60
N PRO A 68 -14.97 0.10 -3.10
CA PRO A 68 -15.01 -0.99 -2.11
C PRO A 68 -14.71 -2.37 -2.69
N ASP A 69 -14.78 -2.52 -4.02
CA ASP A 69 -14.67 -3.81 -4.70
C ASP A 69 -13.25 -4.12 -5.14
N THR A 70 -12.29 -3.76 -4.29
CA THR A 70 -10.88 -4.07 -4.50
C THR A 70 -10.30 -4.87 -3.33
N ASN A 71 -9.32 -5.70 -3.65
CA ASN A 71 -8.44 -6.34 -2.67
C ASN A 71 -7.19 -5.47 -2.52
N ILE A 72 -6.69 -5.35 -1.31
CA ILE A 72 -5.53 -4.52 -0.99
C ILE A 72 -4.50 -5.39 -0.28
N THR A 73 -3.36 -5.61 -0.93
CA THR A 73 -2.23 -6.29 -0.28
C THR A 73 -1.22 -5.25 0.17
N ILE A 74 -0.78 -5.35 1.41
CA ILE A 74 0.22 -4.44 1.98
C ILE A 74 1.51 -5.20 2.19
N TYR A 75 2.58 -4.72 1.56
CA TYR A 75 3.93 -5.28 1.68
C TYR A 75 4.78 -4.34 2.53
N GLY A 76 5.46 -4.90 3.53
CA GLY A 76 6.42 -4.15 4.34
C GLY A 76 7.85 -4.46 3.91
N TYR A 77 8.68 -3.43 3.85
CA TYR A 77 10.10 -3.54 3.48
C TYR A 77 10.98 -2.77 4.45
N THR A 78 12.21 -3.24 4.61
CA THR A 78 13.25 -2.56 5.40
C THR A 78 14.43 -2.25 4.52
N ASP A 79 15.36 -1.43 5.03
CA ASP A 79 16.71 -1.40 4.44
C ASP A 79 17.48 -2.65 4.89
N SER A 80 18.73 -2.77 4.46
CA SER A 80 19.55 -3.97 4.75
C SER A 80 20.28 -3.91 6.09
N THR A 81 20.01 -2.93 6.93
CA THR A 81 20.67 -2.79 8.23
C THR A 81 20.15 -3.80 9.23
N GLY A 82 21.06 -4.50 9.89
CA GLY A 82 20.72 -5.45 10.95
C GLY A 82 20.37 -6.86 10.44
N PRO A 83 19.96 -7.75 11.35
CA PRO A 83 19.67 -9.15 11.01
C PRO A 83 18.47 -9.29 10.06
N ALA A 84 18.61 -10.17 9.06
CA ALA A 84 17.56 -10.40 8.07
C ALA A 84 16.26 -10.93 8.70
N ASP A 85 16.35 -11.85 9.64
CA ASP A 85 15.17 -12.43 10.34
C ASP A 85 14.40 -11.37 11.11
N TYR A 86 15.13 -10.50 11.80
CA TYR A 86 14.55 -9.38 12.56
C TYR A 86 13.79 -8.45 11.62
N ASN A 87 14.41 -8.10 10.49
CA ASN A 87 13.80 -7.22 9.49
C ASN A 87 12.58 -7.86 8.84
N LEU A 88 12.62 -9.15 8.58
CA LEU A 88 11.48 -9.87 8.02
C LEU A 88 10.28 -9.79 8.96
N LYS A 89 10.49 -10.07 10.25
CA LYS A 89 9.44 -10.00 11.26
C LYS A 89 8.91 -8.58 11.43
N LEU A 90 9.81 -7.60 11.56
CA LEU A 90 9.44 -6.21 11.77
C LEU A 90 8.62 -5.68 10.59
N SER A 91 9.02 -5.99 9.35
CA SER A 91 8.30 -5.55 8.16
C SER A 91 6.88 -6.11 8.10
N GLY A 92 6.68 -7.34 8.53
CA GLY A 92 5.34 -7.94 8.62
C GLY A 92 4.48 -7.26 9.69
N GLU A 93 5.06 -6.97 10.84
CA GLU A 93 4.37 -6.25 11.92
C GLU A 93 3.99 -4.83 11.50
N ARG A 94 4.85 -4.17 10.75
CA ARG A 94 4.59 -2.82 10.21
C ARG A 94 3.47 -2.83 9.19
N ALA A 95 3.47 -3.79 8.26
CA ALA A 95 2.38 -3.96 7.30
C ALA A 95 1.05 -4.22 8.02
N ALA A 96 1.06 -5.04 9.06
CA ALA A 96 -0.12 -5.31 9.88
C ALA A 96 -0.61 -4.06 10.61
N SER A 97 0.30 -3.21 11.09
CA SER A 97 -0.07 -1.93 11.73
C SER A 97 -0.79 -1.00 10.77
N VAL A 98 -0.35 -0.94 9.52
CA VAL A 98 -1.02 -0.15 8.48
C VAL A 98 -2.43 -0.68 8.24
N ARG A 99 -2.58 -2.00 8.06
CA ARG A 99 -3.89 -2.65 7.91
C ARG A 99 -4.81 -2.33 9.09
N ASN A 100 -4.30 -2.51 10.31
CA ASN A 100 -5.09 -2.31 11.52
C ASN A 100 -5.56 -0.87 11.66
N TYR A 101 -4.70 0.07 11.30
CA TYR A 101 -5.05 1.49 11.33
C TYR A 101 -6.17 1.81 10.34
N LEU A 102 -6.02 1.37 9.08
CA LEU A 102 -7.04 1.60 8.05
C LEU A 102 -8.36 0.91 8.42
N ALA A 103 -8.30 -0.30 8.97
CA ALA A 103 -9.49 -1.01 9.45
C ALA A 103 -10.18 -0.25 10.58
N SER A 104 -9.41 0.36 11.50
CA SER A 104 -9.96 1.19 12.58
C SER A 104 -10.69 2.42 12.06
N LYS A 105 -10.39 2.85 10.84
CA LYS A 105 -11.02 3.99 10.16
C LYS A 105 -12.18 3.58 9.24
N GLY A 106 -12.57 2.32 9.26
CA GLY A 106 -13.76 1.85 8.57
C GLY A 106 -13.52 1.09 7.27
N VAL A 107 -12.26 0.86 6.89
CA VAL A 107 -11.96 0.01 5.73
C VAL A 107 -12.00 -1.45 6.19
N SER A 108 -12.88 -2.25 5.61
CA SER A 108 -13.06 -3.64 6.04
C SER A 108 -11.77 -4.43 6.05
N SER A 109 -11.45 -5.06 7.19
CA SER A 109 -10.23 -5.86 7.34
C SER A 109 -10.18 -7.05 6.39
N SER A 110 -11.33 -7.55 5.94
CA SER A 110 -11.42 -8.68 5.00
C SER A 110 -10.88 -8.34 3.60
N ARG A 111 -10.74 -7.06 3.29
CA ARG A 111 -10.17 -6.61 2.01
C ARG A 111 -8.65 -6.67 1.98
N PHE A 112 -8.00 -6.79 3.14
CA PHE A 112 -6.55 -6.68 3.27
C PHE A 112 -5.86 -8.03 3.38
N GLN A 113 -4.68 -8.11 2.77
CA GLN A 113 -3.67 -9.12 3.05
C GLN A 113 -2.38 -8.40 3.37
N VAL A 114 -1.57 -8.93 4.28
CA VAL A 114 -0.31 -8.32 4.68
C VAL A 114 0.84 -9.31 4.54
N THR A 115 1.99 -8.83 4.09
CA THR A 115 3.19 -9.64 3.92
C THR A 115 4.42 -8.81 4.25
N GLY A 116 5.26 -9.30 5.14
CA GLY A 116 6.57 -8.72 5.39
C GLY A 116 7.59 -9.34 4.45
N LEU A 117 8.32 -8.51 3.72
CA LEU A 117 9.36 -8.92 2.79
C LEU A 117 10.77 -8.53 3.26
N GLY A 118 10.87 -7.77 4.36
CA GLY A 118 12.15 -7.42 4.96
C GLY A 118 13.07 -6.70 3.99
N ILE A 119 14.28 -7.23 3.82
CA ILE A 119 15.31 -6.64 2.98
C ILE A 119 15.18 -6.95 1.48
N ALA A 120 14.13 -7.68 1.08
CA ALA A 120 13.91 -8.04 -0.31
C ALA A 120 13.62 -6.82 -1.19
N ASP A 121 13.89 -6.97 -2.47
CA ASP A 121 13.50 -6.01 -3.52
C ASP A 121 13.83 -4.53 -3.22
N PRO A 122 15.09 -4.20 -2.94
CA PRO A 122 15.45 -2.80 -2.72
C PRO A 122 15.17 -1.96 -3.96
N ILE A 123 14.61 -0.76 -3.75
CA ILE A 123 14.31 0.19 -4.85
C ILE A 123 15.40 1.26 -4.98
N ALA A 124 16.34 1.29 -4.04
CA ALA A 124 17.44 2.24 -4.04
C ALA A 124 18.66 1.59 -3.38
N SER A 125 19.79 2.29 -3.39
CA SER A 125 21.03 1.77 -2.78
C SER A 125 20.92 1.71 -1.26
N ASN A 126 21.27 0.57 -0.68
CA ASN A 126 21.42 0.42 0.78
C ASN A 126 22.73 1.01 1.30
N GLU A 127 23.62 1.46 0.40
CA GLU A 127 24.91 2.04 0.79
C GLU A 127 24.82 3.52 1.16
N THR A 128 23.75 4.20 0.74
CA THR A 128 23.53 5.62 1.04
C THR A 128 22.40 5.80 2.03
N VAL A 129 22.47 6.88 2.82
CA VAL A 129 21.41 7.24 3.76
C VAL A 129 20.09 7.45 3.04
N ASP A 130 20.10 8.18 1.93
CA ASP A 130 18.91 8.47 1.15
C ASP A 130 18.30 7.18 0.55
N GLY A 131 19.15 6.30 0.02
CA GLY A 131 18.70 5.03 -0.55
C GLY A 131 18.07 4.12 0.50
N ARG A 132 18.67 4.03 1.69
CA ARG A 132 18.08 3.26 2.79
C ARG A 132 16.72 3.81 3.21
N SER A 133 16.58 5.13 3.23
CA SER A 133 15.30 5.79 3.54
C SER A 133 14.21 5.41 2.52
N GLN A 134 14.56 5.32 1.25
CA GLN A 134 13.63 4.88 0.21
C GLN A 134 13.26 3.40 0.34
N ASN A 135 14.20 2.56 0.76
CA ASN A 135 13.94 1.13 0.94
C ASN A 135 13.04 0.83 2.15
N ARG A 136 13.05 1.69 3.17
CA ARG A 136 12.15 1.58 4.32
C ARG A 136 10.77 2.10 3.91
N ARG A 137 9.96 1.20 3.37
CA ARG A 137 8.68 1.57 2.75
C ARG A 137 7.60 0.52 2.98
N VAL A 138 6.37 0.92 2.73
CA VAL A 138 5.26 -0.01 2.51
C VAL A 138 4.77 0.17 1.09
N GLU A 139 4.34 -0.91 0.47
CA GLU A 139 3.72 -0.89 -0.86
C GLU A 139 2.34 -1.48 -0.77
N PHE A 140 1.41 -0.89 -1.51
CA PHE A 140 0.05 -1.42 -1.63
C PHE A 140 -0.11 -1.95 -3.05
N ALA A 141 -0.63 -3.16 -3.17
CA ALA A 141 -1.10 -3.70 -4.44
C ALA A 141 -2.62 -3.75 -4.39
N ILE A 142 -3.26 -2.99 -5.24
CA ILE A 142 -4.71 -2.86 -5.29
C ILE A 142 -5.19 -3.56 -6.54
N THR A 143 -6.07 -4.55 -6.39
CA THR A 143 -6.58 -5.36 -7.50
C THR A 143 -8.09 -5.49 -7.42
N ALA A 144 -8.73 -5.75 -8.55
CA ALA A 144 -10.16 -6.01 -8.60
C ALA A 144 -10.50 -7.27 -7.81
N ASN A 145 -11.55 -7.21 -7.00
CA ASN A 145 -12.07 -8.40 -6.36
C ASN A 145 -13.05 -9.13 -7.31
N GLU A 146 -13.58 -10.25 -6.86
CA GLU A 146 -14.47 -11.06 -7.66
C GLU A 146 -15.74 -10.29 -8.08
N LYS A 147 -16.30 -9.48 -7.19
CA LYS A 147 -17.48 -8.67 -7.50
C LYS A 147 -17.21 -7.68 -8.62
N MET A 148 -16.09 -6.97 -8.57
CA MET A 148 -15.71 -6.02 -9.63
C MET A 148 -15.55 -6.75 -10.96
N ILE A 149 -14.92 -7.92 -10.96
CA ILE A 149 -14.72 -8.72 -12.17
C ILE A 149 -16.06 -9.15 -12.76
N LYS A 150 -16.98 -9.66 -11.94
CA LYS A 150 -18.30 -10.09 -12.38
C LYS A 150 -19.13 -8.92 -12.90
N ASP A 151 -19.11 -7.79 -12.22
CA ASP A 151 -19.82 -6.59 -12.64
C ASP A 151 -19.28 -6.07 -13.98
N ALA A 152 -17.96 -6.11 -14.19
CA ALA A 152 -17.34 -5.73 -15.45
C ALA A 152 -17.74 -6.65 -16.60
N GLU A 153 -17.78 -7.96 -16.35
CA GLU A 153 -18.23 -8.95 -17.34
C GLU A 153 -19.70 -8.71 -17.74
N ALA A 154 -20.55 -8.40 -16.78
CA ALA A 154 -21.96 -8.10 -17.02
C ALA A 154 -22.13 -6.83 -17.87
N GLU A 155 -21.32 -5.78 -17.62
CA GLU A 155 -21.35 -4.55 -18.42
C GLU A 155 -20.93 -4.80 -19.86
N VAL A 156 -19.95 -5.66 -20.09
CA VAL A 156 -19.49 -5.99 -21.44
C VAL A 156 -20.55 -6.77 -22.23
N LYS A 157 -21.34 -7.61 -21.56
CA LYS A 157 -22.40 -8.43 -22.20
C LYS A 157 -23.66 -7.62 -22.55
N ASN A 158 -23.83 -6.51 -21.89
CA ASN A 158 -24.96 -5.63 -22.15
C ASN A 158 -24.62 -4.57 -23.19
#